data_cc4d8d47e73788f082b27ccbcee4da42
#
_entry.id   cc4d8d47e73788f082b27ccbcee4da42
#
_cell.length_a   1.000
_cell.length_b   1.000
_cell.length_c   1.000
_cell.angle_alpha   90.00
_cell.angle_beta   90.00
_cell.angle_gamma   90.00
#
_symmetry.space_group_name_H-M   'P 1'
#
loop_
_entity.id
_entity.type
_entity.pdbx_description
1 polymer ?
#
loop_
_entity_poly.entity_id
_entity_poly.type
_entity_poly.pdbx_seq_one_letter_code
_entity_poly.pdbx_strand_id
1 'polypeptide(L)'
;MKRLIRALAGIFLFAVPAVQAVPTIQHWVTDNGARVLFVEAPEIPIVDVRFVFGAGSSRDQSNSGLAQLVSRLLREGAGALDANAFNEQLAATGAVFSTGALRDMAWVSLRSLSDQQYLAPALKLLQAVLSSPRFDGDAIERSKANTLVEIRREQQSPSKIASKAFYKAVYGDHPYASPMRGTETSVSAMSRDDIVGFNSRYYVAQNATVAIVGSLSRTQAERIAADLSASMAAGEAARALSPVPMLPEAASHHIEFPSIQSHVRIGQPGLKRGDPDYFPLLVGNHILGGGGLVSILFDEVREKRGLSYSVNSYFSPMAELGPFTASLQTDNSQQDEAITVLRNELDKFITNGPTPEALQAAKQNLIGGFPLRIASNSKTVEYLAMIGFYRLPLDYLQTFTGHVAAVTIEDVRSAFRRRLDPAKMIMVVVGRSNSEDG
;
A
#
# COMPACT_ATOMS: atom_id res chain seq x y z
N MET A 1 -25.10 75.28 7.47
CA MET A 1 -23.96 74.39 7.23
C MET A 1 -24.41 72.98 7.50
N LYS A 2 -24.86 72.26 6.48
CA LYS A 2 -25.36 70.89 6.60
C LYS A 2 -24.19 69.93 6.22
N ARG A 3 -23.70 69.11 7.15
CA ARG A 3 -22.67 68.06 6.90
C ARG A 3 -23.37 66.80 6.37
N LEU A 4 -23.04 66.41 5.13
CA LEU A 4 -23.41 65.16 4.54
C LEU A 4 -22.47 64.10 5.12
N ILE A 5 -23.02 63.11 5.82
CA ILE A 5 -22.33 61.87 6.19
C ILE A 5 -22.61 60.83 5.08
N ARG A 6 -21.61 60.51 4.27
CA ARG A 6 -21.66 59.39 3.33
C ARG A 6 -21.32 58.10 4.07
N ALA A 7 -22.30 57.21 4.23
CA ALA A 7 -22.08 55.85 4.70
C ALA A 7 -21.53 55.01 3.56
N LEU A 8 -20.29 54.57 3.66
CA LEU A 8 -19.71 53.49 2.82
C LEU A 8 -20.19 52.16 3.40
N ALA A 9 -21.15 51.52 2.74
CA ALA A 9 -21.47 50.13 2.99
C ALA A 9 -20.41 49.24 2.32
N GLY A 10 -19.45 48.71 3.09
CA GLY A 10 -18.48 47.72 2.62
C GLY A 10 -19.18 46.36 2.41
N ILE A 11 -19.33 45.93 1.18
CA ILE A 11 -19.76 44.56 0.85
C ILE A 11 -18.58 43.64 1.14
N PHE A 12 -18.61 42.95 2.29
CA PHE A 12 -17.75 41.81 2.55
C PHE A 12 -18.25 40.64 1.70
N LEU A 13 -17.64 40.42 0.53
CA LEU A 13 -17.73 39.13 -0.17
C LEU A 13 -17.09 38.07 0.72
N PHE A 14 -17.89 37.30 1.43
CA PHE A 14 -17.43 36.03 1.99
C PHE A 14 -17.14 35.12 0.82
N ALA A 15 -15.85 34.96 0.48
CA ALA A 15 -15.41 33.86 -0.35
C ALA A 15 -15.72 32.55 0.43
N VAL A 16 -16.84 31.93 0.08
CA VAL A 16 -17.14 30.57 0.55
C VAL A 16 -16.00 29.70 0.01
N PRO A 17 -15.19 29.04 0.85
CA PRO A 17 -14.18 28.13 0.35
C PRO A 17 -14.92 27.09 -0.49
N ALA A 18 -14.56 26.96 -1.77
CA ALA A 18 -15.07 25.89 -2.62
C ALA A 18 -14.71 24.57 -1.93
N VAL A 19 -15.69 23.93 -1.31
CA VAL A 19 -15.54 22.55 -0.83
C VAL A 19 -15.22 21.75 -2.07
N GLN A 20 -13.99 21.32 -2.20
CA GLN A 20 -13.57 20.47 -3.31
C GLN A 20 -14.45 19.23 -3.27
N ALA A 21 -15.35 19.12 -4.25
CA ALA A 21 -16.28 18.00 -4.33
C ALA A 21 -15.46 16.72 -4.43
N VAL A 22 -15.79 15.73 -3.61
CA VAL A 22 -15.15 14.40 -3.68
C VAL A 22 -15.39 13.85 -5.09
N PRO A 23 -14.33 13.41 -5.81
CA PRO A 23 -14.45 13.03 -7.20
C PRO A 23 -15.39 11.84 -7.40
N THR A 24 -16.20 11.91 -8.47
CA THR A 24 -17.09 10.80 -8.86
C THR A 24 -16.34 9.81 -9.75
N ILE A 25 -16.33 8.56 -9.35
CA ILE A 25 -15.68 7.49 -10.09
C ILE A 25 -16.60 7.00 -11.20
N GLN A 26 -16.16 7.12 -12.44
CA GLN A 26 -16.77 6.51 -13.60
C GLN A 26 -16.15 5.13 -13.86
N HIS A 27 -16.93 4.16 -14.29
CA HIS A 27 -16.48 2.78 -14.45
C HIS A 27 -17.01 2.15 -15.74
N TRP A 28 -16.20 1.29 -16.35
CA TRP A 28 -16.56 0.38 -17.45
C TRP A 28 -15.57 -0.79 -17.55
N VAL A 29 -15.81 -1.68 -18.49
CA VAL A 29 -14.93 -2.79 -18.83
C VAL A 29 -14.60 -2.68 -20.32
N THR A 30 -13.36 -2.88 -20.70
CA THR A 30 -12.92 -2.90 -22.09
C THR A 30 -13.31 -4.22 -22.78
N ASP A 31 -13.30 -4.26 -24.12
CA ASP A 31 -13.72 -5.44 -24.90
C ASP A 31 -12.93 -6.70 -24.55
N ASN A 32 -11.65 -6.58 -24.18
CA ASN A 32 -10.81 -7.70 -23.75
C ASN A 32 -10.80 -7.95 -22.25
N GLY A 33 -11.68 -7.30 -21.48
CA GLY A 33 -11.99 -7.61 -20.09
C GLY A 33 -11.24 -6.81 -19.02
N ALA A 34 -10.47 -5.78 -19.38
CA ALA A 34 -9.83 -4.91 -18.38
C ALA A 34 -10.88 -4.00 -17.70
N ARG A 35 -10.85 -3.96 -16.38
CA ARG A 35 -11.72 -3.11 -15.56
C ARG A 35 -11.14 -1.70 -15.50
N VAL A 36 -11.92 -0.68 -15.86
CA VAL A 36 -11.47 0.72 -15.88
C VAL A 36 -12.22 1.55 -14.83
N LEU A 37 -11.48 2.37 -14.08
CA LEU A 37 -12.00 3.42 -13.22
C LEU A 37 -11.41 4.75 -13.65
N PHE A 38 -12.25 5.76 -13.80
CA PHE A 38 -11.86 7.09 -14.27
C PHE A 38 -12.42 8.19 -13.38
N VAL A 39 -11.59 9.20 -13.13
CA VAL A 39 -11.97 10.47 -12.55
C VAL A 39 -11.47 11.59 -13.46
N GLU A 40 -12.40 12.41 -13.92
CA GLU A 40 -12.10 13.66 -14.64
C GLU A 40 -11.58 14.71 -13.66
N ALA A 41 -10.40 15.27 -13.92
CA ALA A 41 -9.73 16.28 -13.10
C ALA A 41 -9.11 17.34 -14.02
N PRO A 42 -9.92 18.30 -14.51
CA PRO A 42 -9.50 19.26 -15.55
C PRO A 42 -8.64 20.41 -15.01
N GLU A 43 -8.51 20.57 -13.69
CA GLU A 43 -7.88 21.73 -13.05
C GLU A 43 -6.38 21.83 -13.35
N ILE A 44 -5.74 20.68 -13.62
CA ILE A 44 -4.30 20.62 -13.93
C ILE A 44 -4.13 19.82 -15.22
N PRO A 45 -3.34 20.32 -16.21
CA PRO A 45 -3.16 19.65 -17.49
C PRO A 45 -2.25 18.41 -17.37
N ILE A 46 -2.62 17.47 -16.52
CA ILE A 46 -1.89 16.23 -16.22
C ILE A 46 -2.84 15.04 -16.39
N VAL A 47 -2.31 13.93 -16.86
CA VAL A 47 -2.96 12.63 -16.93
C VAL A 47 -2.12 11.60 -16.19
N ASP A 48 -2.75 10.90 -15.25
CA ASP A 48 -2.20 9.73 -14.59
C ASP A 48 -2.93 8.47 -15.08
N VAL A 49 -2.19 7.48 -15.54
CA VAL A 49 -2.69 6.16 -15.92
C VAL A 49 -1.96 5.11 -15.09
N ARG A 50 -2.71 4.21 -14.44
CA ARG A 50 -2.14 3.13 -13.65
C ARG A 50 -2.83 1.81 -13.95
N PHE A 51 -2.06 0.85 -14.45
CA PHE A 51 -2.47 -0.54 -14.57
C PHE A 51 -2.08 -1.27 -13.31
N VAL A 52 -3.01 -2.01 -12.72
CA VAL A 52 -2.78 -2.88 -11.57
C VAL A 52 -3.21 -4.29 -11.92
N PHE A 53 -2.34 -5.25 -11.61
CA PHE A 53 -2.53 -6.66 -11.93
C PHE A 53 -2.51 -7.49 -10.66
N GLY A 54 -3.26 -8.59 -10.62
CA GLY A 54 -3.15 -9.63 -9.60
C GLY A 54 -1.85 -10.43 -9.77
N ALA A 55 -0.72 -9.73 -9.76
CA ALA A 55 0.63 -10.20 -10.07
C ALA A 55 1.62 -9.86 -8.94
N GLY A 56 1.14 -9.86 -7.70
CA GLY A 56 1.99 -9.64 -6.53
C GLY A 56 2.81 -10.86 -6.13
N SER A 57 3.66 -10.69 -5.09
CA SER A 57 4.57 -11.76 -4.63
C SER A 57 3.84 -12.99 -4.08
N SER A 58 2.55 -12.90 -3.78
CA SER A 58 1.73 -14.07 -3.48
C SER A 58 1.56 -15.03 -4.66
N ARG A 59 2.01 -14.64 -5.85
CA ARG A 59 2.01 -15.46 -7.08
C ARG A 59 3.37 -16.07 -7.42
N ASP A 60 4.39 -15.78 -6.63
CA ASP A 60 5.77 -16.25 -6.86
C ASP A 60 5.93 -17.76 -6.76
N GLN A 61 5.01 -18.47 -6.10
CA GLN A 61 5.10 -19.91 -5.83
C GLN A 61 6.46 -20.27 -5.20
N SER A 62 7.25 -21.18 -5.82
CA SER A 62 8.59 -21.54 -5.38
C SER A 62 9.65 -20.47 -5.68
N ASN A 63 9.37 -19.53 -6.59
CA ASN A 63 10.33 -18.55 -7.10
C ASN A 63 10.20 -17.21 -6.36
N SER A 64 10.31 -17.22 -5.02
CA SER A 64 10.14 -15.98 -4.22
C SER A 64 10.99 -14.83 -4.73
N GLY A 65 10.39 -13.65 -4.91
CA GLY A 65 11.00 -12.45 -5.50
C GLY A 65 10.69 -12.24 -6.99
N LEU A 66 10.03 -13.20 -7.65
CA LEU A 66 9.78 -13.16 -9.10
C LEU A 66 8.89 -11.96 -9.49
N ALA A 67 7.81 -11.69 -8.77
CA ALA A 67 6.95 -10.54 -9.02
C ALA A 67 7.72 -9.20 -8.95
N GLN A 68 8.60 -9.06 -7.98
CA GLN A 68 9.45 -7.87 -7.84
C GLN A 68 10.44 -7.75 -8.98
N LEU A 69 11.09 -8.86 -9.36
CA LEU A 69 12.07 -8.87 -10.45
C LEU A 69 11.40 -8.54 -11.80
N VAL A 70 10.27 -9.17 -12.11
CA VAL A 70 9.47 -8.87 -13.32
C VAL A 70 9.08 -7.39 -13.34
N SER A 71 8.55 -6.86 -12.25
CA SER A 71 8.15 -5.45 -12.15
C SER A 71 9.33 -4.49 -12.43
N ARG A 72 10.52 -4.79 -11.96
CA ARG A 72 11.74 -3.98 -12.24
C ARG A 72 12.13 -4.04 -13.72
N LEU A 73 12.08 -5.23 -14.29
CA LEU A 73 12.48 -5.48 -15.68
C LEU A 73 11.56 -4.82 -16.71
N LEU A 74 10.32 -4.49 -16.36
CA LEU A 74 9.42 -3.71 -17.22
C LEU A 74 9.95 -2.31 -17.57
N ARG A 75 10.99 -1.83 -16.89
CA ARG A 75 11.66 -0.54 -17.17
C ARG A 75 12.94 -0.68 -17.99
N GLU A 76 13.33 -1.90 -18.32
CA GLU A 76 14.60 -2.25 -18.96
C GLU A 76 14.47 -2.43 -20.47
N GLY A 77 13.42 -1.83 -21.09
CA GLY A 77 13.18 -1.85 -22.53
C GLY A 77 11.90 -2.54 -22.93
N ALA A 78 11.35 -2.12 -24.08
CA ALA A 78 10.10 -2.67 -24.63
C ALA A 78 10.04 -2.53 -26.15
N GLY A 79 9.45 -3.49 -26.83
CA GLY A 79 9.37 -3.55 -28.30
C GLY A 79 10.75 -3.54 -28.95
N ALA A 80 11.02 -2.58 -29.81
CA ALA A 80 12.31 -2.38 -30.45
C ALA A 80 13.33 -1.58 -29.60
N LEU A 81 12.89 -0.99 -28.48
CA LEU A 81 13.69 -0.11 -27.65
C LEU A 81 14.38 -0.91 -26.53
N ASP A 82 15.71 -0.88 -26.50
CA ASP A 82 16.47 -1.33 -25.33
C ASP A 82 16.30 -0.35 -24.14
N ALA A 83 16.94 -0.63 -23.01
CA ALA A 83 16.81 0.17 -21.80
C ALA A 83 17.24 1.63 -22.01
N ASN A 84 18.31 1.88 -22.77
CA ASN A 84 18.81 3.22 -23.01
C ASN A 84 17.86 4.01 -23.92
N ALA A 85 17.50 3.45 -25.07
CA ALA A 85 16.57 4.07 -26.01
C ALA A 85 15.18 4.30 -25.41
N PHE A 86 14.69 3.36 -24.56
CA PHE A 86 13.45 3.53 -23.82
C PHE A 86 13.51 4.71 -22.85
N ASN A 87 14.56 4.80 -22.03
CA ASN A 87 14.72 5.88 -21.06
C ASN A 87 14.93 7.23 -21.75
N GLU A 88 15.66 7.28 -22.87
CA GLU A 88 15.88 8.49 -23.67
C GLU A 88 14.56 9.02 -24.26
N GLN A 89 13.75 8.13 -24.87
CA GLN A 89 12.43 8.51 -25.36
C GLN A 89 11.49 8.92 -24.24
N LEU A 90 11.49 8.22 -23.10
CA LEU A 90 10.69 8.60 -21.93
C LEU A 90 11.07 10.00 -21.43
N ALA A 91 12.36 10.27 -21.29
CA ALA A 91 12.86 11.59 -20.88
C ALA A 91 12.43 12.71 -21.85
N ALA A 92 12.43 12.45 -23.16
CA ALA A 92 11.99 13.41 -24.17
C ALA A 92 10.50 13.78 -24.05
N THR A 93 9.67 12.91 -23.49
CA THR A 93 8.23 13.21 -23.21
C THR A 93 8.03 14.02 -21.93
N GLY A 94 9.01 14.10 -21.04
CA GLY A 94 8.85 14.62 -19.68
C GLY A 94 7.92 13.79 -18.79
N ALA A 95 7.53 12.59 -19.24
CA ALA A 95 6.63 11.73 -18.50
C ALA A 95 7.36 11.01 -17.33
N VAL A 96 6.61 10.73 -16.27
CA VAL A 96 7.09 9.92 -15.14
C VAL A 96 6.51 8.52 -15.27
N PHE A 97 7.41 7.54 -15.36
CA PHE A 97 7.05 6.12 -15.44
C PHE A 97 7.51 5.38 -14.19
N SER A 98 6.64 4.56 -13.62
CA SER A 98 6.97 3.76 -12.44
C SER A 98 6.32 2.38 -12.48
N THR A 99 7.00 1.42 -11.88
CA THR A 99 6.51 0.04 -11.70
C THR A 99 6.76 -0.39 -10.27
N GLY A 100 6.04 -1.39 -9.81
CA GLY A 100 6.24 -1.98 -8.49
C GLY A 100 5.39 -3.21 -8.29
N ALA A 101 5.70 -3.96 -7.24
CA ALA A 101 4.90 -5.09 -6.81
C ALA A 101 4.78 -5.11 -5.27
N LEU A 102 3.60 -5.49 -4.79
CA LEU A 102 3.29 -5.79 -3.40
C LEU A 102 2.93 -7.28 -3.27
N ARG A 103 2.34 -7.68 -2.15
CA ARG A 103 1.93 -9.08 -1.98
C ARG A 103 0.80 -9.48 -2.92
N ASP A 104 -0.23 -8.65 -3.05
CA ASP A 104 -1.40 -8.98 -3.88
C ASP A 104 -1.27 -8.54 -5.33
N MET A 105 -0.61 -7.43 -5.56
CA MET A 105 -0.64 -6.72 -6.84
C MET A 105 0.73 -6.29 -7.33
N ALA A 106 0.85 -6.14 -8.64
CA ALA A 106 1.89 -5.36 -9.29
C ALA A 106 1.26 -4.24 -10.10
N TRP A 107 2.00 -3.18 -10.40
CA TRP A 107 1.52 -2.05 -11.18
C TRP A 107 2.53 -1.50 -12.16
N VAL A 108 1.98 -0.86 -13.20
CA VAL A 108 2.69 0.00 -14.15
C VAL A 108 1.94 1.33 -14.18
N SER A 109 2.64 2.43 -13.96
CA SER A 109 2.05 3.76 -13.92
C SER A 109 2.78 4.72 -14.85
N LEU A 110 2.02 5.58 -15.49
CA LEU A 110 2.50 6.68 -16.32
C LEU A 110 1.81 7.96 -15.87
N ARG A 111 2.59 9.02 -15.70
CA ARG A 111 2.11 10.40 -15.56
C ARG A 111 2.67 11.22 -16.70
N SER A 112 1.84 12.00 -17.39
CA SER A 112 2.21 12.88 -18.47
C SER A 112 1.42 14.19 -18.42
N LEU A 113 1.88 15.21 -19.13
CA LEU A 113 1.03 16.33 -19.48
C LEU A 113 -0.11 15.86 -20.40
N SER A 114 -1.27 16.53 -20.34
CA SER A 114 -2.42 16.21 -21.18
C SER A 114 -2.31 16.65 -22.64
N ASP A 115 -1.34 17.51 -22.94
CA ASP A 115 -1.04 17.93 -24.31
C ASP A 115 -0.61 16.71 -25.15
N GLN A 116 -1.22 16.56 -26.32
CA GLN A 116 -1.03 15.40 -27.20
C GLN A 116 0.39 15.22 -27.69
N GLN A 117 1.16 16.32 -27.82
CA GLN A 117 2.58 16.23 -28.21
C GLN A 117 3.44 15.46 -27.20
N TYR A 118 3.04 15.44 -25.91
CA TYR A 118 3.72 14.70 -24.83
C TYR A 118 2.98 13.41 -24.48
N LEU A 119 1.66 13.48 -24.40
CA LEU A 119 0.82 12.35 -23.98
C LEU A 119 0.88 11.18 -25.00
N ALA A 120 0.74 11.47 -26.29
CA ALA A 120 0.68 10.41 -27.30
C ALA A 120 1.98 9.56 -27.36
N PRO A 121 3.19 10.13 -27.41
CA PRO A 121 4.42 9.33 -27.35
C PRO A 121 4.60 8.62 -26.01
N ALA A 122 4.22 9.24 -24.88
CA ALA A 122 4.29 8.59 -23.56
C ALA A 122 3.36 7.36 -23.48
N LEU A 123 2.12 7.46 -24.00
CA LEU A 123 1.19 6.32 -24.08
C LEU A 123 1.71 5.20 -25.00
N LYS A 124 2.40 5.52 -26.09
CA LYS A 124 3.05 4.50 -26.95
C LYS A 124 4.14 3.73 -26.20
N LEU A 125 4.93 4.39 -25.36
CA LEU A 125 5.91 3.73 -24.50
C LEU A 125 5.23 2.82 -23.48
N LEU A 126 4.17 3.29 -22.83
CA LEU A 126 3.38 2.47 -21.90
C LEU A 126 2.78 1.26 -22.62
N GLN A 127 2.21 1.45 -23.82
CA GLN A 127 1.68 0.38 -24.65
C GLN A 127 2.74 -0.69 -24.98
N ALA A 128 3.95 -0.26 -25.36
CA ALA A 128 5.05 -1.17 -25.65
C ALA A 128 5.43 -2.01 -24.41
N VAL A 129 5.49 -1.39 -23.23
CA VAL A 129 5.77 -2.09 -21.96
C VAL A 129 4.68 -3.12 -21.64
N LEU A 130 3.41 -2.78 -21.85
CA LEU A 130 2.29 -3.67 -21.55
C LEU A 130 2.20 -4.85 -22.52
N SER A 131 2.60 -4.67 -23.79
CA SER A 131 2.43 -5.68 -24.86
C SER A 131 3.69 -6.49 -25.15
N SER A 132 4.86 -5.89 -25.03
CA SER A 132 6.10 -6.46 -25.55
C SER A 132 7.32 -6.07 -24.72
N PRO A 133 7.34 -6.35 -23.41
CA PRO A 133 8.54 -6.14 -22.59
C PRO A 133 9.67 -7.07 -23.06
N ARG A 134 10.92 -6.57 -23.10
CA ARG A 134 12.03 -7.30 -23.74
C ARG A 134 12.58 -8.43 -22.89
N PHE A 135 12.80 -8.18 -21.62
CA PHE A 135 13.48 -9.11 -20.71
C PHE A 135 14.83 -9.60 -21.27
N ASP A 136 15.68 -8.65 -21.65
CA ASP A 136 17.01 -8.94 -22.20
C ASP A 136 17.91 -9.58 -21.13
N GLY A 137 18.76 -10.53 -21.55
CA GLY A 137 19.56 -11.33 -20.61
C GLY A 137 20.50 -10.50 -19.74
N ASP A 138 21.15 -9.47 -20.30
CA ASP A 138 22.03 -8.55 -19.56
C ASP A 138 21.24 -7.67 -18.56
N ALA A 139 20.02 -7.26 -18.89
CA ALA A 139 19.13 -6.55 -17.99
C ALA A 139 18.66 -7.45 -16.83
N ILE A 140 18.37 -8.72 -17.12
CA ILE A 140 18.03 -9.70 -16.10
C ILE A 140 19.20 -9.88 -15.13
N GLU A 141 20.42 -10.12 -15.63
CA GLU A 141 21.57 -10.36 -14.76
C GLU A 141 21.92 -9.10 -13.92
N ARG A 142 21.84 -7.89 -14.49
CA ARG A 142 21.99 -6.66 -13.71
C ARG A 142 20.93 -6.54 -12.61
N SER A 143 19.66 -6.81 -12.93
CA SER A 143 18.56 -6.70 -11.96
C SER A 143 18.68 -7.74 -10.87
N LYS A 144 19.10 -8.97 -11.18
CA LYS A 144 19.41 -10.02 -10.20
C LYS A 144 20.56 -9.59 -9.29
N ALA A 145 21.67 -9.12 -9.84
CA ALA A 145 22.82 -8.66 -9.07
C ALA A 145 22.43 -7.53 -8.09
N ASN A 146 21.68 -6.52 -8.55
CA ASN A 146 21.18 -5.45 -7.70
C ASN A 146 20.27 -5.99 -6.58
N THR A 147 19.38 -6.93 -6.91
CA THR A 147 18.48 -7.56 -5.94
C THR A 147 19.25 -8.34 -4.87
N LEU A 148 20.30 -9.08 -5.26
CA LEU A 148 21.15 -9.79 -4.31
C LEU A 148 21.89 -8.84 -3.35
N VAL A 149 22.37 -7.70 -3.83
CA VAL A 149 22.94 -6.66 -2.96
C VAL A 149 21.92 -6.14 -1.97
N GLU A 150 20.68 -5.87 -2.42
CA GLU A 150 19.61 -5.42 -1.53
C GLU A 150 19.22 -6.49 -0.49
N ILE A 151 19.16 -7.77 -0.88
CA ILE A 151 18.90 -8.90 0.04
C ILE A 151 19.97 -8.96 1.14
N ARG A 152 21.26 -8.83 0.77
CA ARG A 152 22.37 -8.82 1.75
C ARG A 152 22.30 -7.63 2.70
N ARG A 153 21.92 -6.45 2.19
CA ARG A 153 21.68 -5.26 3.06
C ARG A 153 20.52 -5.50 4.03
N GLU A 154 19.46 -6.18 3.59
CA GLU A 154 18.33 -6.51 4.47
C GLU A 154 18.73 -7.49 5.58
N GLN A 155 19.68 -8.39 5.34
CA GLN A 155 20.23 -9.30 6.36
C GLN A 155 21.04 -8.58 7.44
N GLN A 156 21.46 -7.34 7.18
CA GLN A 156 22.16 -6.48 8.14
C GLN A 156 21.21 -5.47 8.85
N SER A 157 19.91 -5.56 8.61
CA SER A 157 18.92 -4.67 9.20
C SER A 157 18.00 -5.44 10.15
N PRO A 158 18.13 -5.25 11.48
CA PRO A 158 17.28 -5.92 12.46
C PRO A 158 15.78 -5.76 12.19
N SER A 159 15.35 -4.56 11.79
CA SER A 159 13.96 -4.28 11.42
C SER A 159 13.48 -5.11 10.22
N LYS A 160 14.35 -5.35 9.20
CA LYS A 160 14.01 -6.17 8.03
C LYS A 160 13.98 -7.65 8.37
N ILE A 161 14.92 -8.09 9.20
CA ILE A 161 14.98 -9.46 9.75
C ILE A 161 13.70 -9.73 10.54
N ALA A 162 13.34 -8.83 11.49
CA ALA A 162 12.11 -8.94 12.27
C ALA A 162 10.86 -9.00 11.38
N SER A 163 10.80 -8.19 10.33
CA SER A 163 9.67 -8.20 9.40
C SER A 163 9.56 -9.52 8.63
N LYS A 164 10.65 -10.06 8.10
CA LYS A 164 10.65 -11.34 7.37
C LYS A 164 10.26 -12.50 8.29
N ALA A 165 10.86 -12.58 9.48
CA ALA A 165 10.54 -13.59 10.47
C ALA A 165 9.08 -13.53 10.93
N PHE A 166 8.56 -12.32 11.16
CA PHE A 166 7.16 -12.10 11.52
C PHE A 166 6.21 -12.63 10.44
N TYR A 167 6.40 -12.24 9.18
CA TYR A 167 5.54 -12.73 8.10
C TYR A 167 5.64 -14.26 7.94
N LYS A 168 6.83 -14.84 8.07
CA LYS A 168 6.99 -16.31 8.02
C LYS A 168 6.27 -17.00 9.18
N ALA A 169 6.37 -16.46 10.39
CA ALA A 169 5.72 -17.04 11.57
C ALA A 169 4.18 -16.88 11.54
N VAL A 170 3.68 -15.72 11.09
CA VAL A 170 2.22 -15.44 11.02
C VAL A 170 1.54 -16.24 9.91
N TYR A 171 2.18 -16.42 8.76
CA TYR A 171 1.54 -16.97 7.57
C TYR A 171 1.95 -18.40 7.22
N GLY A 172 3.02 -18.93 7.86
CA GLY A 172 3.44 -20.33 7.66
C GLY A 172 3.71 -20.68 6.20
N ASP A 173 2.88 -21.53 5.62
CA ASP A 173 2.96 -21.96 4.23
C ASP A 173 2.03 -21.17 3.29
N HIS A 174 1.24 -20.25 3.82
CA HIS A 174 0.44 -19.36 2.97
C HIS A 174 1.35 -18.44 2.13
N PRO A 175 1.00 -18.11 0.87
CA PRO A 175 1.83 -17.28 -0.02
C PRO A 175 2.25 -15.92 0.56
N TYR A 176 1.52 -15.39 1.53
CA TYR A 176 1.90 -14.14 2.22
C TYR A 176 3.15 -14.27 3.09
N ALA A 177 3.58 -15.47 3.44
CA ALA A 177 4.83 -15.71 4.15
C ALA A 177 6.06 -15.44 3.28
N SER A 178 5.92 -15.56 1.94
CA SER A 178 7.04 -15.43 1.00
C SER A 178 7.72 -14.06 1.13
N PRO A 179 9.06 -14.02 1.19
CA PRO A 179 9.81 -12.77 1.17
C PRO A 179 9.63 -12.09 -0.20
N MET A 180 9.04 -10.90 -0.21
CA MET A 180 8.69 -10.18 -1.45
C MET A 180 9.88 -9.97 -2.39
N ARG A 181 11.09 -9.79 -1.84
CA ARG A 181 12.33 -9.59 -2.61
C ARG A 181 13.01 -10.92 -2.98
N GLY A 182 12.51 -12.02 -2.44
CA GLY A 182 13.11 -13.35 -2.58
C GLY A 182 14.23 -13.62 -1.59
N THR A 183 14.95 -14.67 -1.88
CA THR A 183 16.18 -15.12 -1.19
C THR A 183 17.34 -15.10 -2.17
N GLU A 184 18.60 -15.20 -1.67
CA GLU A 184 19.77 -15.31 -2.54
C GLU A 184 19.64 -16.52 -3.46
N THR A 185 19.17 -17.66 -2.92
CA THR A 185 18.96 -18.88 -3.70
C THR A 185 17.90 -18.71 -4.78
N SER A 186 16.71 -18.22 -4.42
CA SER A 186 15.60 -18.08 -5.38
C SER A 186 15.94 -17.11 -6.50
N VAL A 187 16.51 -15.92 -6.17
CA VAL A 187 16.83 -14.89 -7.16
C VAL A 187 17.95 -15.35 -8.09
N SER A 188 18.99 -16.02 -7.56
CA SER A 188 20.08 -16.55 -8.39
C SER A 188 19.60 -17.61 -9.38
N ALA A 189 18.65 -18.45 -8.97
CA ALA A 189 18.11 -19.54 -9.80
C ALA A 189 17.10 -19.09 -10.86
N MET A 190 16.52 -17.88 -10.76
CA MET A 190 15.51 -17.40 -11.71
C MET A 190 16.04 -17.35 -13.15
N SER A 191 15.32 -18.00 -14.03
CA SER A 191 15.57 -18.01 -15.47
C SER A 191 14.78 -16.92 -16.20
N ARG A 192 15.14 -16.66 -17.45
CA ARG A 192 14.33 -15.80 -18.35
C ARG A 192 12.95 -16.39 -18.57
N ASP A 193 12.82 -17.72 -18.67
CA ASP A 193 11.55 -18.39 -18.90
C ASP A 193 10.60 -18.22 -17.71
N ASP A 194 11.10 -18.22 -16.48
CA ASP A 194 10.29 -17.90 -15.28
C ASP A 194 9.72 -16.48 -15.38
N ILE A 195 10.55 -15.52 -15.79
CA ILE A 195 10.19 -14.10 -15.93
C ILE A 195 9.14 -13.90 -17.01
N VAL A 196 9.38 -14.45 -18.20
CA VAL A 196 8.46 -14.39 -19.35
C VAL A 196 7.15 -15.12 -19.03
N GLY A 197 7.24 -16.31 -18.43
CA GLY A 197 6.07 -17.11 -18.03
C GLY A 197 5.20 -16.39 -17.00
N PHE A 198 5.82 -15.73 -16.00
CA PHE A 198 5.09 -14.92 -15.02
C PHE A 198 4.40 -13.72 -15.66
N ASN A 199 5.11 -12.99 -16.51
CA ASN A 199 4.54 -11.84 -17.23
C ASN A 199 3.36 -12.28 -18.12
N SER A 200 3.55 -13.28 -18.97
CA SER A 200 2.51 -13.77 -19.88
C SER A 200 1.26 -14.29 -19.16
N ARG A 201 1.42 -14.82 -17.93
CA ARG A 201 0.31 -15.33 -17.15
C ARG A 201 -0.47 -14.25 -16.43
N TYR A 202 0.20 -13.24 -15.89
CA TYR A 202 -0.43 -12.31 -14.96
C TYR A 202 -0.60 -10.89 -15.47
N TYR A 203 0.20 -10.44 -16.46
CA TYR A 203 0.06 -9.11 -17.05
C TYR A 203 -0.83 -9.15 -18.30
N VAL A 204 -2.09 -9.53 -18.06
CA VAL A 204 -3.13 -9.75 -19.09
C VAL A 204 -4.37 -8.92 -18.78
N ALA A 205 -5.18 -8.64 -19.81
CA ALA A 205 -6.28 -7.69 -19.70
C ALA A 205 -7.35 -8.11 -18.68
N GLN A 206 -7.77 -9.37 -18.64
CA GLN A 206 -8.76 -9.84 -17.66
C GLN A 206 -8.26 -9.82 -16.20
N ASN A 207 -6.94 -9.74 -16.01
CA ASN A 207 -6.31 -9.58 -14.69
C ASN A 207 -5.99 -8.13 -14.35
N ALA A 208 -6.33 -7.17 -15.22
CA ALA A 208 -5.99 -5.77 -15.09
C ALA A 208 -7.13 -4.93 -14.52
N THR A 209 -6.77 -4.02 -13.64
CA THR A 209 -7.54 -2.83 -13.27
C THR A 209 -6.80 -1.62 -13.80
N VAL A 210 -7.47 -0.78 -14.57
CA VAL A 210 -6.92 0.45 -15.13
C VAL A 210 -7.53 1.64 -14.39
N ALA A 211 -6.72 2.41 -13.70
CA ALA A 211 -7.11 3.66 -13.07
C ALA A 211 -6.61 4.83 -13.91
N ILE A 212 -7.48 5.76 -14.24
CA ILE A 212 -7.17 6.98 -15.01
C ILE A 212 -7.68 8.18 -14.24
N VAL A 213 -6.85 9.19 -14.08
CA VAL A 213 -7.21 10.48 -13.46
C VAL A 213 -6.56 11.60 -14.27
N GLY A 214 -7.31 12.62 -14.61
CA GLY A 214 -6.68 13.78 -15.24
C GLY A 214 -7.59 14.63 -16.11
N SER A 215 -6.96 15.57 -16.80
CA SER A 215 -7.61 16.51 -17.72
C SER A 215 -7.92 15.81 -19.07
N LEU A 216 -8.92 14.95 -19.00
CA LEU A 216 -9.46 14.16 -20.12
C LEU A 216 -10.97 14.11 -20.03
N SER A 217 -11.65 14.15 -21.18
CA SER A 217 -13.05 13.76 -21.24
C SER A 217 -13.22 12.23 -21.10
N ARG A 218 -14.43 11.80 -20.74
CA ARG A 218 -14.80 10.39 -20.67
C ARG A 218 -14.44 9.64 -21.99
N THR A 219 -14.76 10.19 -23.14
CA THR A 219 -14.47 9.59 -24.45
C THR A 219 -12.97 9.44 -24.71
N GLN A 220 -12.16 10.39 -24.25
CA GLN A 220 -10.71 10.31 -24.37
C GLN A 220 -10.15 9.20 -23.44
N ALA A 221 -10.66 9.11 -22.21
CA ALA A 221 -10.26 8.06 -21.28
C ALA A 221 -10.66 6.67 -21.76
N GLU A 222 -11.84 6.52 -22.39
CA GLU A 222 -12.29 5.28 -23.00
C GLU A 222 -11.36 4.84 -24.13
N ARG A 223 -10.98 5.76 -25.01
CA ARG A 223 -10.04 5.48 -26.11
C ARG A 223 -8.67 5.05 -25.57
N ILE A 224 -8.11 5.79 -24.60
CA ILE A 224 -6.81 5.45 -24.00
C ILE A 224 -6.86 4.05 -23.36
N ALA A 225 -7.92 3.75 -22.60
CA ALA A 225 -8.06 2.46 -21.96
C ALA A 225 -8.22 1.33 -22.98
N ALA A 226 -9.01 1.54 -24.05
CA ALA A 226 -9.19 0.58 -25.13
C ALA A 226 -7.88 0.32 -25.88
N ASP A 227 -7.18 1.36 -26.32
CA ASP A 227 -5.93 1.26 -27.09
C ASP A 227 -4.83 0.53 -26.31
N LEU A 228 -4.66 0.89 -25.02
CA LEU A 228 -3.66 0.27 -24.16
C LEU A 228 -4.01 -1.19 -23.83
N SER A 229 -5.28 -1.48 -23.51
CA SER A 229 -5.68 -2.84 -23.17
C SER A 229 -5.72 -3.76 -24.40
N ALA A 230 -6.13 -3.27 -25.57
CA ALA A 230 -6.18 -4.06 -26.81
C ALA A 230 -4.80 -4.60 -27.23
N SER A 231 -3.72 -3.94 -26.81
CA SER A 231 -2.35 -4.40 -27.07
C SER A 231 -1.91 -5.58 -26.21
N MET A 232 -2.68 -5.90 -25.16
CA MET A 232 -2.41 -6.99 -24.23
C MET A 232 -3.16 -8.25 -24.61
N ALA A 233 -2.63 -9.43 -24.26
CA ALA A 233 -3.40 -10.67 -24.31
C ALA A 233 -4.63 -10.56 -23.38
N ALA A 234 -5.78 -11.12 -23.81
CA ALA A 234 -6.97 -11.18 -22.96
C ALA A 234 -6.66 -11.96 -21.66
N GLY A 235 -6.13 -13.16 -21.81
CA GLY A 235 -5.70 -14.04 -20.72
C GLY A 235 -6.81 -14.42 -19.74
N GLU A 236 -6.43 -14.83 -18.55
CA GLU A 236 -7.35 -15.18 -17.46
C GLU A 236 -7.04 -14.35 -16.21
N ALA A 237 -8.06 -13.97 -15.46
CA ALA A 237 -7.90 -13.37 -14.14
C ALA A 237 -7.14 -14.30 -13.19
N ALA A 238 -6.29 -13.74 -12.34
CA ALA A 238 -5.61 -14.53 -11.33
C ALA A 238 -6.62 -15.19 -10.38
N ARG A 239 -6.43 -16.47 -10.09
CA ARG A 239 -7.29 -17.21 -9.15
C ARG A 239 -7.24 -16.60 -7.77
N ALA A 240 -8.32 -16.71 -7.00
CA ALA A 240 -8.32 -16.32 -5.60
C ALA A 240 -7.22 -17.06 -4.83
N LEU A 241 -6.64 -16.39 -3.84
CA LEU A 241 -5.72 -17.04 -2.90
C LEU A 241 -6.51 -17.96 -1.95
N SER A 242 -5.84 -18.97 -1.42
CA SER A 242 -6.42 -19.76 -0.33
C SER A 242 -6.65 -18.86 0.89
N PRO A 243 -7.66 -19.15 1.73
CA PRO A 243 -7.83 -18.43 2.97
C PRO A 243 -6.61 -18.54 3.89
N VAL A 244 -6.26 -17.43 4.55
CA VAL A 244 -5.23 -17.43 5.60
C VAL A 244 -5.75 -18.20 6.81
N PRO A 245 -5.03 -19.21 7.31
CA PRO A 245 -5.42 -19.92 8.52
C PRO A 245 -5.27 -19.01 9.75
N MET A 246 -6.17 -19.18 10.72
CA MET A 246 -6.01 -18.53 12.02
C MET A 246 -4.90 -19.22 12.81
N LEU A 247 -4.16 -18.42 13.59
CA LEU A 247 -3.10 -18.95 14.46
C LEU A 247 -3.72 -19.79 15.58
N PRO A 248 -3.19 -21.00 15.86
CA PRO A 248 -3.71 -21.85 16.92
C PRO A 248 -3.37 -21.32 18.32
N GLU A 249 -2.16 -20.78 18.47
CA GLU A 249 -1.61 -20.32 19.75
C GLU A 249 -0.60 -19.19 19.54
N ALA A 250 -0.22 -18.52 20.61
CA ALA A 250 0.86 -17.52 20.58
C ALA A 250 2.23 -18.19 20.47
N ALA A 251 3.15 -17.52 19.77
CA ALA A 251 4.54 -17.92 19.75
C ALA A 251 5.46 -16.70 19.86
N SER A 252 6.63 -16.92 20.47
CA SER A 252 7.67 -15.90 20.61
C SER A 252 8.96 -16.41 19.95
N HIS A 253 9.52 -15.61 19.07
CA HIS A 253 10.77 -15.90 18.38
C HIS A 253 11.79 -14.82 18.69
N HIS A 254 12.90 -15.20 19.31
CA HIS A 254 14.06 -14.33 19.49
C HIS A 254 15.12 -14.66 18.43
N ILE A 255 15.63 -13.63 17.77
CA ILE A 255 16.71 -13.74 16.78
C ILE A 255 17.85 -12.88 17.30
N GLU A 256 18.93 -13.55 17.69
CA GLU A 256 20.13 -12.89 18.18
C GLU A 256 20.74 -12.03 17.08
N PHE A 257 21.01 -10.76 17.39
CA PHE A 257 21.62 -9.84 16.46
C PHE A 257 22.49 -8.80 17.22
N PRO A 258 23.71 -8.52 16.77
CA PRO A 258 24.67 -7.67 17.48
C PRO A 258 24.33 -6.17 17.29
N SER A 259 23.17 -5.75 17.76
CA SER A 259 22.75 -4.35 17.80
C SER A 259 22.62 -3.84 19.25
N ILE A 260 22.68 -2.53 19.43
CA ILE A 260 22.43 -1.87 20.71
C ILE A 260 20.93 -1.73 21.01
N GLN A 261 20.08 -2.02 20.04
CA GLN A 261 18.62 -1.90 20.14
C GLN A 261 17.95 -3.19 19.70
N SER A 262 16.83 -3.50 20.36
CA SER A 262 15.93 -4.58 20.00
C SER A 262 14.76 -4.07 19.15
N HIS A 263 14.46 -4.79 18.08
CA HIS A 263 13.29 -4.56 17.22
C HIS A 263 12.23 -5.60 17.53
N VAL A 264 11.09 -5.13 18.04
CA VAL A 264 9.97 -5.98 18.44
C VAL A 264 8.83 -5.83 17.44
N ARG A 265 8.25 -6.95 17.03
CA ARG A 265 6.99 -7.02 16.29
C ARG A 265 6.06 -8.01 16.96
N ILE A 266 4.81 -7.60 17.20
CA ILE A 266 3.77 -8.47 17.72
C ILE A 266 2.53 -8.32 16.85
N GLY A 267 1.83 -9.43 16.56
CA GLY A 267 0.61 -9.38 15.76
C GLY A 267 0.13 -10.74 15.26
N GLN A 268 -0.87 -10.69 14.40
CA GLN A 268 -1.58 -11.85 13.87
C GLN A 268 -2.26 -11.51 12.54
N PRO A 269 -2.89 -12.47 11.81
CA PRO A 269 -3.80 -12.14 10.73
C PRO A 269 -4.94 -11.24 11.24
N GLY A 270 -5.19 -10.13 10.55
CA GLY A 270 -6.13 -9.07 10.98
C GLY A 270 -7.39 -9.02 10.11
N LEU A 271 -7.35 -8.37 8.95
CA LEU A 271 -8.53 -8.21 8.13
C LEU A 271 -8.25 -8.18 6.62
N LYS A 272 -9.31 -8.45 5.84
CA LYS A 272 -9.30 -8.32 4.37
C LYS A 272 -9.71 -6.91 3.94
N ARG A 273 -9.43 -6.56 2.70
CA ARG A 273 -10.04 -5.41 2.06
C ARG A 273 -11.54 -5.62 1.87
N GLY A 274 -12.33 -4.58 2.11
CA GLY A 274 -13.79 -4.66 2.04
C GLY A 274 -14.46 -5.33 3.26
N ASP A 275 -13.69 -5.64 4.31
CA ASP A 275 -14.24 -6.19 5.55
C ASP A 275 -15.15 -5.16 6.25
N PRO A 276 -16.31 -5.56 6.78
CA PRO A 276 -17.22 -4.65 7.47
C PRO A 276 -16.62 -4.03 8.74
N ASP A 277 -15.64 -4.67 9.38
CA ASP A 277 -14.92 -4.13 10.53
C ASP A 277 -13.85 -3.08 10.17
N TYR A 278 -13.67 -2.78 8.86
CA TYR A 278 -12.59 -1.90 8.42
C TYR A 278 -12.62 -0.52 9.08
N PHE A 279 -13.76 0.17 9.10
CA PHE A 279 -13.84 1.52 9.65
C PHE A 279 -13.71 1.56 11.19
N PRO A 280 -14.37 0.68 11.96
CA PRO A 280 -14.09 0.53 13.39
C PRO A 280 -12.61 0.29 13.71
N LEU A 281 -11.97 -0.63 12.97
CA LEU A 281 -10.55 -0.94 13.16
C LEU A 281 -9.63 0.20 12.71
N LEU A 282 -9.97 0.93 11.64
CA LEU A 282 -9.23 2.11 11.19
C LEU A 282 -9.23 3.20 12.27
N VAL A 283 -10.41 3.54 12.80
CA VAL A 283 -10.57 4.57 13.84
C VAL A 283 -9.90 4.12 15.13
N GLY A 284 -10.15 2.88 15.58
CA GLY A 284 -9.55 2.34 16.79
C GLY A 284 -8.03 2.26 16.71
N ASN A 285 -7.49 1.80 15.58
CA ASN A 285 -6.05 1.75 15.41
C ASN A 285 -5.41 3.14 15.33
N HIS A 286 -6.10 4.14 14.78
CA HIS A 286 -5.62 5.52 14.82
C HIS A 286 -5.39 5.99 16.27
N ILE A 287 -6.29 5.61 17.18
CA ILE A 287 -6.17 5.91 18.61
C ILE A 287 -5.06 5.09 19.26
N LEU A 288 -4.99 3.78 18.95
CA LEU A 288 -4.06 2.86 19.60
C LEU A 288 -2.60 3.17 19.28
N GLY A 289 -2.23 3.17 17.99
CA GLY A 289 -0.84 3.34 17.58
C GLY A 289 -0.64 3.91 16.16
N GLY A 290 -1.73 4.15 15.43
CA GLY A 290 -1.68 4.63 14.05
C GLY A 290 -1.70 6.16 13.91
N GLY A 291 -2.06 6.89 14.96
CA GLY A 291 -2.16 8.35 14.97
C GLY A 291 -0.84 9.08 15.23
N GLY A 292 0.29 8.37 15.25
CA GLY A 292 1.60 8.95 15.55
C GLY A 292 1.67 9.53 16.96
N LEU A 293 2.06 10.78 17.09
CA LEU A 293 2.33 11.45 18.39
C LEU A 293 1.13 11.51 19.34
N VAL A 294 -0.09 11.36 18.85
CA VAL A 294 -1.32 11.44 19.66
C VAL A 294 -1.91 10.07 20.00
N SER A 295 -1.20 8.99 19.67
CA SER A 295 -1.65 7.63 19.95
C SER A 295 -1.29 7.15 21.35
N ILE A 296 -2.10 6.21 21.87
CA ILE A 296 -1.89 5.61 23.21
C ILE A 296 -0.49 4.98 23.33
N LEU A 297 -0.08 4.20 22.33
CA LEU A 297 1.23 3.55 22.37
C LEU A 297 2.37 4.56 22.40
N PHE A 298 2.24 5.66 21.65
CA PHE A 298 3.26 6.71 21.69
C PHE A 298 3.33 7.37 23.05
N ASP A 299 2.19 7.74 23.63
CA ASP A 299 2.11 8.37 24.95
C ASP A 299 2.67 7.46 26.06
N GLU A 300 2.19 6.19 26.10
CA GLU A 300 2.54 5.26 27.18
C GLU A 300 3.98 4.72 27.08
N VAL A 301 4.46 4.43 25.88
CA VAL A 301 5.78 3.81 25.71
C VAL A 301 6.88 4.86 25.60
N ARG A 302 6.62 5.96 24.86
CA ARG A 302 7.63 6.98 24.61
C ARG A 302 7.55 8.16 25.58
N GLU A 303 6.42 8.88 25.65
CA GLU A 303 6.35 10.15 26.39
C GLU A 303 6.45 9.92 27.90
N LYS A 304 5.73 8.94 28.44
CA LYS A 304 5.68 8.69 29.88
C LYS A 304 6.88 7.91 30.42
N ARG A 305 7.46 7.00 29.59
CA ARG A 305 8.48 6.05 30.07
C ARG A 305 9.82 6.13 29.35
N GLY A 306 9.88 6.80 28.20
CA GLY A 306 11.12 6.91 27.42
C GLY A 306 11.65 5.58 26.85
N LEU A 307 10.82 4.53 26.80
CA LEU A 307 11.24 3.17 26.46
C LEU A 307 11.51 2.97 24.94
N SER A 308 10.95 3.80 24.09
CA SER A 308 11.09 3.65 22.64
C SER A 308 11.03 4.99 21.93
N TYR A 309 11.90 5.18 20.95
CA TYR A 309 11.80 6.34 20.07
C TYR A 309 10.67 6.19 19.03
N SER A 310 10.39 4.96 18.60
CA SER A 310 9.38 4.65 17.59
C SER A 310 8.53 3.46 18.01
N VAL A 311 7.26 3.73 18.25
CA VAL A 311 6.23 2.72 18.53
C VAL A 311 4.99 3.01 17.68
N ASN A 312 4.41 1.98 17.08
CA ASN A 312 3.22 2.11 16.24
C ASN A 312 2.43 0.80 16.15
N SER A 313 1.18 0.91 15.69
CA SER A 313 0.38 -0.23 15.26
C SER A 313 -0.36 0.08 13.96
N TYR A 314 -0.65 -0.95 13.19
CA TYR A 314 -1.44 -0.81 11.96
C TYR A 314 -2.07 -2.13 11.53
N PHE A 315 -3.21 -2.03 10.89
CA PHE A 315 -3.78 -3.08 10.06
C PHE A 315 -3.33 -2.88 8.61
N SER A 316 -2.92 -3.95 7.96
CA SER A 316 -2.57 -3.95 6.53
C SER A 316 -3.54 -4.82 5.75
N PRO A 317 -4.76 -4.34 5.44
CA PRO A 317 -5.76 -5.16 4.74
C PRO A 317 -5.27 -5.57 3.35
N MET A 318 -5.41 -6.85 3.03
CA MET A 318 -5.04 -7.46 1.74
C MET A 318 -6.23 -8.24 1.15
N ALA A 319 -6.05 -8.93 0.03
CA ALA A 319 -7.10 -9.75 -0.60
C ALA A 319 -7.57 -10.88 0.33
N GLU A 320 -6.63 -11.52 1.04
CA GLU A 320 -6.89 -12.38 2.19
C GLU A 320 -6.51 -11.64 3.48
N LEU A 321 -6.63 -12.29 4.67
CA LEU A 321 -6.36 -11.63 5.94
C LEU A 321 -4.92 -11.10 5.99
N GLY A 322 -4.78 -9.79 5.78
CA GLY A 322 -3.53 -9.08 6.01
C GLY A 322 -3.27 -8.89 7.51
N PRO A 323 -2.04 -8.58 7.95
CA PRO A 323 -1.70 -8.59 9.36
C PRO A 323 -2.21 -7.36 10.11
N PHE A 324 -2.54 -7.56 11.38
CA PHE A 324 -2.34 -6.56 12.41
C PHE A 324 -0.91 -6.66 12.91
N THR A 325 -0.24 -5.54 13.07
CA THR A 325 1.12 -5.48 13.60
C THR A 325 1.24 -4.30 14.57
N ALA A 326 1.74 -4.55 15.78
CA ALA A 326 2.29 -3.53 16.65
C ALA A 326 3.81 -3.71 16.68
N SER A 327 4.56 -2.61 16.64
CA SER A 327 6.02 -2.67 16.61
C SER A 327 6.64 -1.53 17.39
N LEU A 328 7.80 -1.81 17.99
CA LEU A 328 8.64 -0.82 18.66
C LEU A 328 10.13 -1.12 18.44
N GLN A 329 10.95 -0.12 18.69
CA GLN A 329 12.40 -0.22 18.76
C GLN A 329 12.87 0.38 20.07
N THR A 330 13.61 -0.40 20.87
CA THR A 330 14.01 -0.04 22.23
C THR A 330 15.47 -0.41 22.49
N ASP A 331 16.07 0.18 23.51
CA ASP A 331 17.36 -0.28 24.02
C ASP A 331 17.23 -1.73 24.54
N ASN A 332 18.31 -2.54 24.37
CA ASN A 332 18.26 -3.94 24.79
C ASN A 332 17.97 -4.07 26.30
N SER A 333 18.52 -3.19 27.13
CA SER A 333 18.30 -3.20 28.59
C SER A 333 16.86 -2.90 29.01
N GLN A 334 16.08 -2.26 28.14
CA GLN A 334 14.68 -1.88 28.39
C GLN A 334 13.66 -2.79 27.66
N GLN A 335 14.15 -3.82 26.96
CA GLN A 335 13.34 -4.66 26.07
C GLN A 335 12.12 -5.27 26.77
N ASP A 336 12.32 -5.89 27.93
CA ASP A 336 11.26 -6.62 28.65
C ASP A 336 10.19 -5.68 29.20
N GLU A 337 10.60 -4.52 29.70
CA GLU A 337 9.66 -3.48 30.14
C GLU A 337 8.85 -2.93 28.96
N ALA A 338 9.52 -2.59 27.85
CA ALA A 338 8.87 -2.08 26.65
C ALA A 338 7.85 -3.07 26.07
N ILE A 339 8.18 -4.36 26.01
CA ILE A 339 7.27 -5.44 25.58
C ILE A 339 6.08 -5.56 26.53
N THR A 340 6.33 -5.50 27.84
CA THR A 340 5.28 -5.60 28.86
C THR A 340 4.29 -4.43 28.73
N VAL A 341 4.78 -3.20 28.60
CA VAL A 341 3.93 -2.01 28.40
C VAL A 341 3.14 -2.14 27.10
N LEU A 342 3.78 -2.50 25.98
CA LEU A 342 3.12 -2.69 24.70
C LEU A 342 1.96 -3.70 24.78
N ARG A 343 2.19 -4.87 25.38
CA ARG A 343 1.17 -5.90 25.56
C ARG A 343 0.03 -5.43 26.46
N ASN A 344 0.34 -4.81 27.58
CA ASN A 344 -0.66 -4.29 28.51
C ASN A 344 -1.58 -3.26 27.85
N GLU A 345 -1.04 -2.36 27.02
CA GLU A 345 -1.85 -1.35 26.32
C GLU A 345 -2.69 -1.97 25.19
N LEU A 346 -2.18 -2.99 24.50
CA LEU A 346 -2.98 -3.77 23.55
C LEU A 346 -4.15 -4.46 24.24
N ASP A 347 -3.91 -5.16 25.35
CA ASP A 347 -4.94 -5.89 26.11
C ASP A 347 -6.00 -4.95 26.67
N LYS A 348 -5.57 -3.82 27.25
CA LYS A 348 -6.49 -2.78 27.76
C LYS A 348 -7.37 -2.23 26.63
N PHE A 349 -6.78 -1.91 25.47
CA PHE A 349 -7.52 -1.34 24.35
C PHE A 349 -8.52 -2.34 23.75
N ILE A 350 -8.13 -3.60 23.58
CA ILE A 350 -9.00 -4.68 23.11
C ILE A 350 -10.17 -4.89 24.08
N THR A 351 -9.89 -4.82 25.39
CA THR A 351 -10.90 -5.08 26.44
C THR A 351 -11.84 -3.89 26.63
N ASN A 352 -11.33 -2.68 26.70
CA ASN A 352 -12.10 -1.50 27.12
C ASN A 352 -12.55 -0.62 25.93
N GLY A 353 -11.86 -0.67 24.79
CA GLY A 353 -12.05 0.25 23.70
C GLY A 353 -11.50 1.66 24.02
N PRO A 354 -11.80 2.66 23.18
CA PRO A 354 -11.35 4.05 23.37
C PRO A 354 -12.24 4.81 24.35
N THR A 355 -11.71 5.93 24.89
CA THR A 355 -12.54 6.92 25.58
C THR A 355 -13.38 7.74 24.58
N PRO A 356 -14.47 8.40 25.04
CA PRO A 356 -15.26 9.29 24.17
C PRO A 356 -14.44 10.41 23.54
N GLU A 357 -13.52 11.01 24.30
CA GLU A 357 -12.65 12.11 23.86
C GLU A 357 -11.66 11.63 22.79
N ALA A 358 -11.02 10.47 22.99
CA ALA A 358 -10.11 9.88 22.02
C ALA A 358 -10.81 9.49 20.72
N LEU A 359 -12.03 8.93 20.81
CA LEU A 359 -12.83 8.61 19.65
C LEU A 359 -13.19 9.88 18.85
N GLN A 360 -13.64 10.93 19.52
CA GLN A 360 -14.00 12.18 18.87
C GLN A 360 -12.80 12.85 18.18
N ALA A 361 -11.65 12.89 18.86
CA ALA A 361 -10.40 13.44 18.31
C ALA A 361 -9.92 12.65 17.09
N ALA A 362 -9.96 11.33 17.14
CA ALA A 362 -9.59 10.46 16.02
C ALA A 362 -10.50 10.67 14.81
N LYS A 363 -11.82 10.74 15.01
CA LYS A 363 -12.78 11.05 13.95
C LYS A 363 -12.50 12.40 13.29
N GLN A 364 -12.30 13.45 14.09
CA GLN A 364 -11.99 14.79 13.58
C GLN A 364 -10.71 14.78 12.73
N ASN A 365 -9.67 14.09 13.21
CA ASN A 365 -8.41 13.98 12.49
C ASN A 365 -8.56 13.22 11.16
N LEU A 366 -9.22 12.07 11.18
CA LEU A 366 -9.42 11.24 9.99
C LEU A 366 -10.32 11.91 8.94
N ILE A 367 -11.39 12.57 9.38
CA ILE A 367 -12.33 13.29 8.50
C ILE A 367 -11.64 14.54 7.93
N GLY A 368 -11.03 15.37 8.80
CA GLY A 368 -10.36 16.60 8.37
C GLY A 368 -9.12 16.35 7.50
N GLY A 369 -8.43 15.22 7.72
CA GLY A 369 -7.27 14.80 6.93
C GLY A 369 -7.62 14.11 5.59
N PHE A 370 -8.86 13.66 5.40
CA PHE A 370 -9.23 12.88 4.21
C PHE A 370 -9.08 13.67 2.89
N PRO A 371 -9.47 14.94 2.78
CA PRO A 371 -9.23 15.70 1.55
C PRO A 371 -7.77 15.73 1.12
N LEU A 372 -6.82 15.76 2.07
CA LEU A 372 -5.38 15.74 1.78
C LEU A 372 -4.91 14.40 1.21
N ARG A 373 -5.67 13.32 1.44
CA ARG A 373 -5.38 11.97 0.91
C ARG A 373 -5.76 11.82 -0.57
N ILE A 374 -6.61 12.70 -1.09
CA ILE A 374 -7.07 12.73 -2.48
C ILE A 374 -6.76 14.08 -3.16
N ALA A 375 -5.88 14.89 -2.58
CA ALA A 375 -5.58 16.26 -3.03
C ALA A 375 -4.76 16.35 -4.33
N SER A 376 -4.37 15.24 -4.93
CA SER A 376 -3.62 15.23 -6.19
C SER A 376 -4.03 14.05 -7.06
N ASN A 377 -3.89 14.19 -8.38
CA ASN A 377 -4.15 13.12 -9.33
C ASN A 377 -3.39 11.84 -8.99
N SER A 378 -2.12 11.96 -8.55
CA SER A 378 -1.30 10.82 -8.12
C SER A 378 -1.91 10.05 -6.95
N LYS A 379 -2.41 10.74 -5.95
CA LYS A 379 -3.07 10.10 -4.80
C LYS A 379 -4.43 9.51 -5.20
N THR A 380 -5.18 10.24 -6.02
CA THR A 380 -6.50 9.78 -6.50
C THR A 380 -6.37 8.53 -7.36
N VAL A 381 -5.38 8.46 -8.28
CA VAL A 381 -5.18 7.28 -9.13
C VAL A 381 -4.79 6.04 -8.31
N GLU A 382 -4.07 6.22 -7.18
CA GLU A 382 -3.76 5.13 -6.26
C GLU A 382 -5.01 4.60 -5.54
N TYR A 383 -5.91 5.51 -5.12
CA TYR A 383 -7.22 5.11 -4.56
C TYR A 383 -8.08 4.39 -5.59
N LEU A 384 -8.17 4.90 -6.82
CA LEU A 384 -8.91 4.23 -7.89
C LEU A 384 -8.36 2.83 -8.18
N ALA A 385 -7.04 2.71 -8.25
CA ALA A 385 -6.36 1.44 -8.43
C ALA A 385 -6.70 0.45 -7.31
N MET A 386 -6.66 0.88 -6.06
CA MET A 386 -7.02 0.08 -4.90
C MET A 386 -8.51 -0.28 -4.90
N ILE A 387 -9.40 0.69 -5.15
CA ILE A 387 -10.86 0.47 -5.23
C ILE A 387 -11.19 -0.56 -6.32
N GLY A 388 -10.62 -0.38 -7.50
CA GLY A 388 -10.86 -1.27 -8.63
C GLY A 388 -10.30 -2.67 -8.42
N PHE A 389 -9.07 -2.78 -7.93
CA PHE A 389 -8.39 -4.05 -7.69
C PHE A 389 -9.11 -4.90 -6.64
N TYR A 390 -9.45 -4.32 -5.49
CA TYR A 390 -10.17 -5.02 -4.42
C TYR A 390 -11.69 -5.02 -4.60
N ARG A 391 -12.20 -4.48 -5.71
CA ARG A 391 -13.63 -4.41 -6.02
C ARG A 391 -14.45 -3.74 -4.91
N LEU A 392 -13.93 -2.67 -4.34
CA LEU A 392 -14.65 -1.87 -3.35
C LEU A 392 -15.79 -1.07 -4.02
N PRO A 393 -16.78 -0.61 -3.25
CA PRO A 393 -17.85 0.24 -3.77
C PRO A 393 -17.30 1.48 -4.49
N LEU A 394 -17.91 1.87 -5.60
CA LEU A 394 -17.47 3.02 -6.41
C LEU A 394 -17.68 4.36 -5.70
N ASP A 395 -18.56 4.41 -4.72
CA ASP A 395 -18.80 5.55 -3.84
C ASP A 395 -17.89 5.60 -2.61
N TYR A 396 -16.86 4.72 -2.57
CA TYR A 396 -15.94 4.60 -1.43
C TYR A 396 -15.36 5.96 -0.99
N LEU A 397 -14.97 6.82 -1.96
CA LEU A 397 -14.40 8.12 -1.64
C LEU A 397 -15.46 9.08 -1.05
N GLN A 398 -16.69 9.05 -1.58
CA GLN A 398 -17.80 9.90 -1.12
C GLN A 398 -18.28 9.48 0.28
N THR A 399 -18.30 8.19 0.57
CA THR A 399 -18.86 7.62 1.81
C THR A 399 -17.84 7.49 2.92
N PHE A 400 -16.53 7.62 2.64
CA PHE A 400 -15.45 7.41 3.61
C PHE A 400 -15.63 8.22 4.91
N THR A 401 -15.83 9.53 4.79
CA THR A 401 -15.99 10.41 5.96
C THR A 401 -17.26 10.12 6.73
N GLY A 402 -18.34 9.74 6.06
CA GLY A 402 -19.60 9.31 6.67
C GLY A 402 -19.43 8.02 7.47
N HIS A 403 -18.73 7.02 6.91
CA HIS A 403 -18.42 5.80 7.64
C HIS A 403 -17.55 6.06 8.87
N VAL A 404 -16.51 6.90 8.77
CA VAL A 404 -15.70 7.29 9.94
C VAL A 404 -16.55 8.01 10.98
N ALA A 405 -17.43 8.93 10.58
CA ALA A 405 -18.30 9.68 11.49
C ALA A 405 -19.28 8.77 12.24
N ALA A 406 -19.76 7.72 11.60
CA ALA A 406 -20.73 6.77 12.17
C ALA A 406 -20.15 5.83 13.24
N VAL A 407 -18.82 5.59 13.26
CA VAL A 407 -18.19 4.65 14.21
C VAL A 407 -18.46 5.03 15.65
N THR A 408 -18.91 4.06 16.45
CA THR A 408 -19.15 4.20 17.91
C THR A 408 -18.02 3.55 18.73
N ILE A 409 -17.98 3.81 20.04
CA ILE A 409 -17.07 3.13 20.97
C ILE A 409 -17.31 1.62 20.95
N GLU A 410 -18.59 1.21 20.93
CA GLU A 410 -18.97 -0.20 20.91
C GLU A 410 -18.53 -0.88 19.62
N ASP A 411 -18.64 -0.21 18.46
CA ASP A 411 -18.15 -0.75 17.19
C ASP A 411 -16.65 -1.02 17.26
N VAL A 412 -15.86 -0.06 17.78
CA VAL A 412 -14.40 -0.22 17.95
C VAL A 412 -14.10 -1.39 18.87
N ARG A 413 -14.70 -1.40 20.07
CA ARG A 413 -14.48 -2.45 21.08
C ARG A 413 -14.83 -3.83 20.53
N SER A 414 -16.00 -3.96 19.91
CA SER A 414 -16.50 -5.22 19.36
C SER A 414 -15.63 -5.69 18.18
N ALA A 415 -15.21 -4.79 17.29
CA ALA A 415 -14.34 -5.13 16.15
C ALA A 415 -12.96 -5.60 16.64
N PHE A 416 -12.33 -4.90 17.58
CA PHE A 416 -11.05 -5.30 18.14
C PHE A 416 -11.12 -6.67 18.80
N ARG A 417 -12.16 -6.96 19.62
CA ARG A 417 -12.35 -8.26 20.26
C ARG A 417 -12.61 -9.39 19.26
N ARG A 418 -13.29 -9.12 18.15
CA ARG A 418 -13.52 -10.14 17.12
C ARG A 418 -12.25 -10.45 16.32
N ARG A 419 -11.40 -9.45 16.09
CA ARG A 419 -10.27 -9.55 15.17
C ARG A 419 -8.93 -9.80 15.83
N LEU A 420 -8.80 -9.48 17.10
CA LEU A 420 -7.53 -9.62 17.81
C LEU A 420 -7.71 -10.51 19.05
N ASP A 421 -6.83 -11.51 19.15
CA ASP A 421 -6.71 -12.41 20.28
C ASP A 421 -5.26 -12.40 20.76
N PRO A 422 -4.93 -11.65 21.83
CA PRO A 422 -3.57 -11.58 22.35
C PRO A 422 -2.94 -12.93 22.69
N ALA A 423 -3.79 -13.92 23.06
CA ALA A 423 -3.34 -15.28 23.36
C ALA A 423 -2.90 -16.08 22.10
N LYS A 424 -3.04 -15.47 20.90
CA LYS A 424 -2.65 -16.09 19.63
C LYS A 424 -1.67 -15.25 18.83
N MET A 425 -1.20 -14.12 19.37
CA MET A 425 -0.28 -13.26 18.64
C MET A 425 1.13 -13.86 18.56
N ILE A 426 1.72 -13.75 17.39
CA ILE A 426 3.14 -14.03 17.18
C ILE A 426 3.95 -12.80 17.62
N MET A 427 5.00 -13.02 18.39
CA MET A 427 5.98 -12.01 18.71
C MET A 427 7.33 -12.38 18.12
N VAL A 428 7.99 -11.41 17.49
CA VAL A 428 9.37 -11.56 16.98
C VAL A 428 10.20 -10.43 17.58
N VAL A 429 11.31 -10.80 18.17
CA VAL A 429 12.32 -9.89 18.70
C VAL A 429 13.64 -10.13 17.98
N VAL A 430 14.28 -9.07 17.50
CA VAL A 430 15.61 -9.12 16.89
C VAL A 430 16.49 -8.11 17.62
N GLY A 431 17.49 -8.60 18.31
CA GLY A 431 18.40 -7.82 19.17
C GLY A 431 19.26 -8.75 20.00
N ARG A 432 20.04 -8.20 20.92
CA ARG A 432 20.76 -9.02 21.90
C ARG A 432 19.80 -9.59 22.93
N SER A 433 19.99 -10.85 23.28
CA SER A 433 19.32 -11.44 24.44
C SER A 433 19.84 -10.81 25.73
N ASN A 434 18.94 -10.52 26.66
CA ASN A 434 19.28 -10.10 28.01
C ASN A 434 19.82 -11.27 28.85
N SER A 435 20.49 -12.28 28.23
CA SER A 435 21.21 -13.30 29.01
C SER A 435 22.30 -12.57 29.80
N GLU A 436 22.17 -12.62 31.10
CA GLU A 436 23.13 -12.17 32.08
C GLU A 436 24.54 -12.57 31.67
N ASP A 437 25.31 -11.65 31.11
CA ASP A 437 26.75 -11.68 31.25
C ASP A 437 27.03 -11.22 32.69
N GLY A 438 26.96 -12.20 33.62
CA GLY A 438 27.47 -12.12 34.97
C GLY A 438 28.97 -12.32 34.97
#